data_cfa8cc45bfff1438ed0fb590e1ad1fbd
#
_entry.id   cfa8cc45bfff1438ed0fb590e1ad1fbd
#
_cell.length_a   1.000
_cell.length_b   1.000
_cell.length_c   1.000
_cell.angle_alpha   90.00
_cell.angle_beta   90.00
_cell.angle_gamma   90.00
#
_symmetry.space_group_name_H-M   'P 1'
#
loop_
_entity.id
_entity.type
_entity.pdbx_description
1 polymer ?
#
loop_
_entity_poly.entity_id
_entity_poly.type
_entity_poly.pdbx_seq_one_letter_code
_entity_poly.pdbx_strand_id
1 'polypeptide(L)'
;RYVQSPEMTGVLVRGREALLERIRPADEDPLVRRAAELAKEFSIFVHIGSTAIPLDGGKVANRAFLFGPDGGLITTYDKIHMFDVDLDKGESWRESATYSPGGRAVVAGLPFARMGLAVCYDLRFPQLFRAQALAGAELLTVPAAFTRQTGEAHWHVLTRARAIENGAWVIAAAQGGLHEDGR
;
A
#
# COMPACT_ATOMS: atom_id res chain seq x y z
N ARG A 1 14.66 10.99 -8.54
CA ARG A 1 13.24 10.86 -8.96
C ARG A 1 12.58 9.69 -8.21
N TYR A 2 11.27 9.80 -7.95
CA TYR A 2 10.48 8.80 -7.24
C TYR A 2 9.12 8.64 -7.93
N VAL A 3 8.67 7.39 -8.06
CA VAL A 3 7.36 7.03 -8.61
C VAL A 3 6.67 6.08 -7.63
N GLN A 4 5.38 6.31 -7.38
CA GLN A 4 4.54 5.47 -6.55
C GLN A 4 3.32 5.02 -7.34
N SER A 5 3.01 3.73 -7.27
CA SER A 5 1.75 3.17 -7.75
C SER A 5 0.71 3.05 -6.62
N PRO A 6 -0.57 2.84 -6.93
CA PRO A 6 -1.62 2.64 -5.93
C PRO A 6 -1.50 1.31 -5.17
N GLU A 7 -2.40 1.08 -4.21
CA GLU A 7 -2.65 -0.24 -3.61
C GLU A 7 -3.16 -1.21 -4.67
N MET A 8 -2.78 -2.49 -4.56
CA MET A 8 -3.20 -3.59 -5.44
C MET A 8 -2.90 -3.37 -6.93
N THR A 9 -1.78 -2.73 -7.22
CA THR A 9 -1.34 -2.45 -8.62
C THR A 9 -1.21 -3.72 -9.46
N GLY A 10 -0.76 -4.83 -8.85
CA GLY A 10 -0.53 -6.07 -9.58
C GLY A 10 -1.79 -6.87 -9.86
N VAL A 11 -2.77 -6.82 -8.95
CA VAL A 11 -3.99 -7.62 -9.05
C VAL A 11 -5.11 -7.01 -8.23
N LEU A 12 -6.21 -6.68 -8.89
CA LEU A 12 -7.43 -6.18 -8.26
C LEU A 12 -8.61 -7.03 -8.73
N VAL A 13 -8.95 -8.07 -7.95
CA VAL A 13 -10.02 -9.02 -8.28
C VAL A 13 -10.93 -9.28 -7.08
N ARG A 14 -12.17 -9.67 -7.35
CA ARG A 14 -13.09 -10.12 -6.32
C ARG A 14 -12.98 -11.63 -6.13
N GLY A 15 -13.07 -12.04 -4.87
CA GLY A 15 -13.07 -13.44 -4.50
C GLY A 15 -11.68 -14.02 -4.27
N ARG A 16 -11.61 -14.85 -3.23
CA ARG A 16 -10.36 -15.46 -2.77
C ARG A 16 -9.78 -16.43 -3.80
N GLU A 17 -10.59 -17.23 -4.44
CA GLU A 17 -10.13 -18.23 -5.44
C GLU A 17 -9.48 -17.54 -6.63
N ALA A 18 -10.17 -16.57 -7.25
CA ALA A 18 -9.64 -15.79 -8.37
C ALA A 18 -8.34 -15.04 -8.02
N LEU A 19 -8.18 -14.61 -6.77
CA LEU A 19 -6.95 -14.02 -6.28
C LEU A 19 -5.82 -15.04 -6.22
N LEU A 20 -6.05 -16.19 -5.58
CA LEU A 20 -5.04 -17.23 -5.37
C LEU A 20 -4.51 -17.83 -6.68
N GLU A 21 -5.31 -17.89 -7.72
CA GLU A 21 -4.89 -18.34 -9.06
C GLU A 21 -3.87 -17.39 -9.71
N ARG A 22 -3.93 -16.10 -9.39
CA ARG A 22 -3.17 -15.03 -10.06
C ARG A 22 -1.92 -14.61 -9.32
N ILE A 23 -1.88 -14.74 -8.00
CA ILE A 23 -0.74 -14.29 -7.20
C ILE A 23 0.42 -15.29 -7.27
N ARG A 24 1.63 -14.77 -7.08
CA ARG A 24 2.88 -15.54 -7.10
C ARG A 24 3.76 -15.10 -5.91
N PRO A 25 4.72 -15.93 -5.47
CA PRO A 25 5.78 -15.50 -4.58
C PRO A 25 6.47 -14.23 -5.08
N ALA A 26 6.98 -13.40 -4.18
CA ALA A 26 7.51 -12.08 -4.53
C ALA A 26 8.64 -12.12 -5.56
N ASP A 27 9.48 -13.14 -5.50
CA ASP A 27 10.59 -13.37 -6.45
C ASP A 27 10.13 -13.91 -7.83
N GLU A 28 8.90 -14.39 -7.93
CA GLU A 28 8.27 -14.86 -9.16
C GLU A 28 7.24 -13.87 -9.72
N ASP A 29 6.81 -12.91 -8.92
CA ASP A 29 5.77 -11.95 -9.31
C ASP A 29 6.27 -11.03 -10.43
N PRO A 30 5.57 -10.99 -11.60
CA PRO A 30 6.02 -10.25 -12.76
C PRO A 30 6.01 -8.72 -12.52
N LEU A 31 5.09 -8.19 -11.69
CA LEU A 31 5.08 -6.77 -11.35
C LEU A 31 6.30 -6.43 -10.50
N VAL A 32 6.61 -7.24 -9.49
CA VAL A 32 7.75 -7.02 -8.59
C VAL A 32 9.06 -7.03 -9.36
N ARG A 33 9.25 -8.01 -10.25
CA ARG A 33 10.41 -8.08 -11.14
C ARG A 33 10.50 -6.87 -12.06
N ARG A 34 9.40 -6.53 -12.73
CA ARG A 34 9.40 -5.39 -13.67
C ARG A 34 9.65 -4.06 -12.99
N ALA A 35 9.15 -3.87 -11.77
CA ALA A 35 9.41 -2.67 -10.98
C ALA A 35 10.91 -2.51 -10.64
N ALA A 36 11.59 -3.60 -10.25
CA ALA A 36 13.04 -3.60 -10.02
C ALA A 36 13.83 -3.25 -11.29
N GLU A 37 13.46 -3.84 -12.43
CA GLU A 37 14.05 -3.52 -13.73
C GLU A 37 13.87 -2.06 -14.12
N LEU A 38 12.65 -1.53 -14.01
CA LEU A 38 12.33 -0.12 -14.31
C LEU A 38 13.09 0.85 -13.39
N ALA A 39 13.19 0.52 -12.10
CA ALA A 39 13.97 1.30 -11.15
C ALA A 39 15.42 1.45 -11.62
N LYS A 40 16.05 0.36 -12.07
CA LYS A 40 17.40 0.33 -12.60
C LYS A 40 17.51 1.01 -13.96
N GLU A 41 16.61 0.69 -14.90
CA GLU A 41 16.59 1.21 -16.26
C GLU A 41 16.54 2.74 -16.28
N PHE A 42 15.66 3.34 -15.44
CA PHE A 42 15.46 4.78 -15.39
C PHE A 42 16.25 5.47 -14.27
N SER A 43 17.02 4.73 -13.46
CA SER A 43 17.76 5.25 -12.30
C SER A 43 16.85 6.05 -11.36
N ILE A 44 15.70 5.48 -10.98
CA ILE A 44 14.67 6.09 -10.11
C ILE A 44 14.31 5.19 -8.94
N PHE A 45 13.72 5.78 -7.90
CA PHE A 45 13.04 5.01 -6.86
C PHE A 45 11.66 4.58 -7.36
N VAL A 46 11.34 3.30 -7.24
CA VAL A 46 10.02 2.77 -7.58
C VAL A 46 9.37 2.17 -6.34
N HIS A 47 8.21 2.69 -5.99
CA HIS A 47 7.38 2.19 -4.89
C HIS A 47 6.12 1.53 -5.45
N ILE A 48 6.09 0.20 -5.45
CA ILE A 48 4.82 -0.52 -5.64
C ILE A 48 3.99 -0.27 -4.40
N GLY A 49 2.89 0.46 -4.55
CA GLY A 49 2.02 0.84 -3.43
C GLY A 49 1.50 -0.37 -2.67
N SER A 50 1.04 -1.39 -3.37
CA SER A 50 1.06 -2.78 -2.92
C SER A 50 0.66 -3.76 -4.02
N THR A 51 0.91 -5.05 -3.76
CA THR A 51 0.36 -6.21 -4.46
C THR A 51 0.10 -7.34 -3.48
N ALA A 52 -0.68 -8.33 -3.90
CA ALA A 52 -1.00 -9.49 -3.09
C ALA A 52 0.10 -10.55 -3.21
N ILE A 53 0.69 -10.94 -2.07
CA ILE A 53 1.76 -11.94 -2.01
C ILE A 53 1.30 -13.14 -1.17
N PRO A 54 1.38 -14.38 -1.67
CA PRO A 54 1.02 -15.56 -0.91
C PRO A 54 1.94 -15.73 0.30
N LEU A 55 1.36 -16.17 1.41
CA LEU A 55 2.05 -16.52 2.65
C LEU A 55 1.80 -18.00 2.98
N ASP A 56 2.60 -18.54 3.88
CA ASP A 56 2.38 -19.88 4.43
C ASP A 56 0.98 -19.98 5.07
N GLY A 57 0.41 -21.19 5.05
CA GLY A 57 -0.92 -21.43 5.62
C GLY A 57 -2.09 -20.88 4.78
N GLY A 58 -1.84 -20.51 3.51
CA GLY A 58 -2.88 -20.08 2.56
C GLY A 58 -3.44 -18.68 2.80
N LYS A 59 -2.78 -17.88 3.61
CA LYS A 59 -3.05 -16.45 3.77
C LYS A 59 -2.27 -15.64 2.73
N VAL A 60 -2.59 -14.34 2.64
CA VAL A 60 -2.00 -13.41 1.67
C VAL A 60 -1.53 -12.16 2.40
N ALA A 61 -0.38 -11.60 2.01
CA ALA A 61 0.04 -10.28 2.45
C ALA A 61 -0.42 -9.22 1.42
N ASN A 62 -0.92 -8.10 1.91
CA ASN A 62 -1.07 -6.87 1.11
C ASN A 62 0.24 -6.10 1.27
N ARG A 63 1.20 -6.32 0.35
CA ARG A 63 2.61 -5.94 0.50
C ARG A 63 3.04 -4.83 -0.44
N ALA A 64 3.60 -3.78 0.13
CA ALA A 64 4.32 -2.73 -0.58
C ALA A 64 5.79 -3.10 -0.77
N PHE A 65 6.40 -2.63 -1.86
CA PHE A 65 7.82 -2.80 -2.19
C PHE A 65 8.44 -1.47 -2.57
N LEU A 66 9.61 -1.17 -2.04
CA LEU A 66 10.37 0.02 -2.40
C LEU A 66 11.73 -0.38 -2.97
N PHE A 67 11.97 -0.02 -4.23
CA PHE A 67 13.21 -0.30 -4.96
C PHE A 67 14.05 0.97 -5.11
N GLY A 68 15.37 0.80 -5.05
CA GLY A 68 16.36 1.84 -5.31
C GLY A 68 16.70 2.00 -6.80
N PRO A 69 17.44 3.07 -7.16
CA PRO A 69 17.84 3.36 -8.55
C PRO A 69 18.78 2.32 -9.18
N ASP A 70 19.30 1.41 -8.40
CA ASP A 70 20.09 0.24 -8.85
C ASP A 70 19.22 -0.99 -9.12
N GLY A 71 17.91 -0.92 -8.85
CA GLY A 71 16.97 -2.02 -8.89
C GLY A 71 16.95 -2.88 -7.62
N GLY A 72 17.78 -2.55 -6.63
CA GLY A 72 17.83 -3.26 -5.36
C GLY A 72 16.58 -2.99 -4.50
N LEU A 73 16.09 -4.03 -3.80
CA LEU A 73 15.00 -3.89 -2.85
C LEU A 73 15.51 -3.18 -1.59
N ILE A 74 14.97 -1.99 -1.30
CA ILE A 74 15.28 -1.23 -0.08
C ILE A 74 14.51 -1.79 1.11
N THR A 75 13.19 -1.97 0.97
CA THR A 75 12.33 -2.47 2.04
C THR A 75 10.99 -2.94 1.51
N THR A 76 10.26 -3.68 2.35
CA THR A 76 8.86 -4.05 2.17
C THR A 76 8.04 -3.60 3.36
N TYR A 77 6.74 -3.43 3.15
CA TYR A 77 5.77 -3.17 4.21
C TYR A 77 4.51 -3.99 3.98
N ASP A 78 4.08 -4.75 4.95
CA ASP A 78 2.80 -5.45 4.94
C ASP A 78 1.76 -4.59 5.66
N LYS A 79 0.65 -4.31 4.98
CA LYS A 79 -0.48 -3.55 5.54
C LYS A 79 -0.87 -4.10 6.91
N ILE A 80 -0.97 -3.22 7.91
CA ILE A 80 -1.25 -3.62 9.29
C ILE A 80 -2.76 -3.71 9.53
N HIS A 81 -3.53 -2.72 9.07
CA HIS A 81 -4.94 -2.62 9.42
C HIS A 81 -5.81 -3.14 8.29
N MET A 82 -6.56 -4.21 8.58
CA MET A 82 -7.45 -4.85 7.62
C MET A 82 -8.77 -4.12 7.49
N PHE A 83 -9.27 -4.01 6.26
CA PHE A 83 -10.53 -3.35 5.93
C PHE A 83 -11.72 -4.30 6.18
N ASP A 84 -12.11 -4.42 7.45
CA ASP A 84 -13.28 -5.19 7.87
C ASP A 84 -14.37 -4.21 8.28
N VAL A 85 -15.31 -3.93 7.37
CA VAL A 85 -16.32 -2.90 7.55
C VAL A 85 -17.66 -3.33 6.94
N ASP A 86 -18.71 -2.80 7.51
CA ASP A 86 -20.05 -2.82 6.93
C ASP A 86 -20.38 -1.39 6.48
N LEU A 87 -20.70 -1.23 5.20
CA LEU A 87 -21.04 0.04 4.59
C LEU A 87 -22.55 0.14 4.36
N ASP A 88 -23.01 1.33 4.02
CA ASP A 88 -24.40 1.56 3.65
C ASP A 88 -24.82 0.68 2.46
N LYS A 89 -26.11 0.40 2.35
CA LYS A 89 -26.73 -0.42 1.30
C LYS A 89 -26.31 -1.91 1.31
N GLY A 90 -25.79 -2.42 2.45
CA GLY A 90 -25.47 -3.82 2.62
C GLY A 90 -24.13 -4.25 2.01
N GLU A 91 -23.28 -3.32 1.62
CA GLU A 91 -21.91 -3.61 1.22
C GLU A 91 -21.07 -3.98 2.44
N SER A 92 -20.45 -5.17 2.42
CA SER A 92 -19.64 -5.68 3.52
C SER A 92 -18.29 -6.16 3.01
N TRP A 93 -17.24 -5.77 3.72
CA TRP A 93 -15.85 -6.13 3.42
C TRP A 93 -15.24 -6.88 4.61
N ARG A 94 -14.50 -7.93 4.33
CA ARG A 94 -13.78 -8.75 5.32
C ARG A 94 -12.39 -9.09 4.76
N GLU A 95 -11.52 -8.09 4.73
CA GLU A 95 -10.15 -8.25 4.22
C GLU A 95 -9.39 -9.31 5.02
N SER A 96 -9.58 -9.36 6.35
CA SER A 96 -8.94 -10.33 7.24
C SER A 96 -9.32 -11.80 6.96
N ALA A 97 -10.40 -12.06 6.23
CA ALA A 97 -10.74 -13.42 5.81
C ALA A 97 -9.68 -14.02 4.88
N THR A 98 -9.04 -13.19 4.05
CA THR A 98 -8.03 -13.61 3.07
C THR A 98 -6.63 -13.14 3.45
N TYR A 99 -6.49 -11.91 3.91
CA TYR A 99 -5.19 -11.29 4.19
C TYR A 99 -4.78 -11.43 5.65
N SER A 100 -3.48 -11.55 5.88
CA SER A 100 -2.87 -11.44 7.21
C SER A 100 -2.34 -10.03 7.44
N PRO A 101 -2.55 -9.46 8.63
CA PRO A 101 -1.98 -8.17 8.98
C PRO A 101 -0.46 -8.24 9.11
N GLY A 102 0.22 -7.16 8.73
CA GLY A 102 1.63 -6.93 9.05
C GLY A 102 1.82 -6.68 10.55
N GLY A 103 3.05 -6.85 11.02
CA GLY A 103 3.38 -6.75 12.45
C GLY A 103 4.27 -5.56 12.82
N ARG A 104 4.67 -4.69 11.87
CA ARG A 104 5.64 -3.62 12.15
C ARG A 104 5.39 -2.35 11.34
N ALA A 105 5.59 -1.20 11.95
CA ALA A 105 5.76 0.07 11.25
C ALA A 105 7.12 0.11 10.54
N VAL A 106 7.17 0.71 9.36
CA VAL A 106 8.39 0.81 8.54
C VAL A 106 8.69 2.26 8.21
N VAL A 107 9.95 2.67 8.43
CA VAL A 107 10.51 3.94 7.95
C VAL A 107 11.77 3.62 7.16
N ALA A 108 11.78 3.96 5.87
CA ALA A 108 12.93 3.80 5.00
C ALA A 108 13.75 5.08 4.92
N GLY A 109 15.08 4.99 5.05
CA GLY A 109 15.99 6.11 4.79
C GLY A 109 16.31 6.22 3.31
N LEU A 110 15.96 7.34 2.68
CA LEU A 110 16.28 7.66 1.31
C LEU A 110 17.19 8.90 1.26
N PRO A 111 17.95 9.12 0.18
CA PRO A 111 18.85 10.28 0.09
C PRO A 111 18.18 11.65 0.23
N PHE A 112 16.85 11.71 0.03
CA PHE A 112 16.08 12.95 0.01
C PHE A 112 15.05 13.08 1.14
N ALA A 113 14.72 12.00 1.85
CA ALA A 113 13.78 11.99 2.98
C ALA A 113 13.79 10.65 3.72
N ARG A 114 13.34 10.66 4.97
CA ARG A 114 12.94 9.44 5.69
C ARG A 114 11.46 9.19 5.41
N MET A 115 11.15 8.03 4.84
CA MET A 115 9.84 7.70 4.30
C MET A 115 9.12 6.66 5.16
N GLY A 116 7.98 7.02 5.75
CA GLY A 116 7.07 6.10 6.42
C GLY A 116 6.14 5.42 5.42
N LEU A 117 6.01 4.10 5.49
CA LEU A 117 5.16 3.30 4.61
C LEU A 117 3.86 2.93 5.30
N ALA A 118 2.73 3.17 4.63
CA ALA A 118 1.40 2.74 5.03
C ALA A 118 0.61 2.34 3.78
N VAL A 119 -0.50 1.62 3.93
CA VAL A 119 -1.37 1.22 2.80
C VAL A 119 -2.83 1.43 3.18
N CYS A 120 -3.53 2.26 2.43
CA CYS A 120 -4.99 2.40 2.36
C CYS A 120 -5.67 2.57 3.73
N TYR A 121 -6.27 1.52 4.27
CA TYR A 121 -7.02 1.56 5.53
C TYR A 121 -6.16 1.97 6.74
N ASP A 122 -4.84 1.80 6.66
CA ASP A 122 -3.89 2.33 7.64
C ASP A 122 -4.09 3.84 7.88
N LEU A 123 -4.58 4.57 6.86
CA LEU A 123 -4.85 6.00 6.94
C LEU A 123 -5.80 6.37 8.10
N ARG A 124 -6.65 5.46 8.56
CA ARG A 124 -7.58 5.69 9.66
C ARG A 124 -6.94 5.57 11.05
N PHE A 125 -5.70 5.12 11.13
CA PHE A 125 -5.00 4.82 12.38
C PHE A 125 -3.84 5.81 12.62
N PRO A 126 -4.10 6.95 13.29
CA PRO A 126 -3.09 7.99 13.50
C PRO A 126 -1.86 7.51 14.26
N GLN A 127 -2.00 6.46 15.08
CA GLN A 127 -0.92 5.89 15.88
C GLN A 127 0.24 5.39 15.01
N LEU A 128 -0.06 4.76 13.85
CA LEU A 128 0.96 4.31 12.91
C LEU A 128 1.79 5.50 12.40
N PHE A 129 1.13 6.53 11.92
CA PHE A 129 1.78 7.74 11.38
C PHE A 129 2.55 8.49 12.46
N ARG A 130 2.01 8.56 13.67
CA ARG A 130 2.72 9.15 14.83
C ARG A 130 3.98 8.36 15.15
N ALA A 131 3.93 7.03 15.18
CA ALA A 131 5.10 6.20 15.40
C ALA A 131 6.17 6.39 14.31
N GLN A 132 5.75 6.48 13.05
CA GLN A 132 6.66 6.76 11.94
C GLN A 132 7.29 8.17 12.04
N ALA A 133 6.51 9.19 12.38
CA ALA A 133 7.01 10.57 12.56
C ALA A 133 8.01 10.64 13.73
N LEU A 134 7.72 10.00 14.86
CA LEU A 134 8.65 9.91 15.99
C LEU A 134 9.94 9.15 15.65
N ALA A 135 9.87 8.20 14.71
CA ALA A 135 11.03 7.54 14.12
C ALA A 135 11.74 8.39 13.06
N GLY A 136 11.31 9.64 12.87
CA GLY A 136 11.93 10.64 11.99
C GLY A 136 11.43 10.61 10.56
N ALA A 137 10.25 10.04 10.27
CA ALA A 137 9.67 10.13 8.92
C ALA A 137 9.26 11.57 8.61
N GLU A 138 9.74 12.07 7.48
CA GLU A 138 9.45 13.41 6.92
C GLU A 138 8.43 13.31 5.78
N LEU A 139 8.32 12.13 5.18
CA LEU A 139 7.42 11.79 4.09
C LEU A 139 6.63 10.54 4.45
N LEU A 140 5.31 10.61 4.37
CA LEU A 140 4.39 9.52 4.66
C LEU A 140 3.72 9.07 3.36
N THR A 141 3.69 7.77 3.08
CA THR A 141 3.08 7.25 1.86
C THR A 141 1.80 6.52 2.17
N VAL A 142 0.76 6.73 1.34
CA VAL A 142 -0.55 6.08 1.49
C VAL A 142 -1.10 5.67 0.13
N PRO A 143 -0.51 4.67 -0.54
CA PRO A 143 -1.15 4.06 -1.70
C PRO A 143 -2.49 3.44 -1.28
N ALA A 144 -3.52 3.57 -2.13
CA ALA A 144 -4.87 3.17 -1.73
C ALA A 144 -5.74 2.68 -2.88
N ALA A 145 -6.76 1.87 -2.51
CA ALA A 145 -7.92 1.50 -3.31
C ALA A 145 -9.20 1.72 -2.46
N PHE A 146 -9.46 2.97 -2.10
CA PHE A 146 -10.63 3.34 -1.31
C PHE A 146 -11.91 3.09 -2.07
N THR A 147 -12.96 2.63 -1.39
CA THR A 147 -14.30 2.63 -1.97
C THR A 147 -14.74 4.07 -2.26
N ARG A 148 -15.56 4.27 -3.28
CA ARG A 148 -16.04 5.61 -3.64
C ARG A 148 -16.68 6.34 -2.47
N GLN A 149 -17.60 5.68 -1.76
CA GLN A 149 -18.32 6.26 -0.63
C GLN A 149 -17.38 6.78 0.47
N THR A 150 -16.43 5.95 0.90
CA THR A 150 -15.49 6.32 1.97
C THR A 150 -14.41 7.29 1.46
N GLY A 151 -14.06 7.22 0.18
CA GLY A 151 -13.10 8.12 -0.47
C GLY A 151 -13.64 9.53 -0.55
N GLU A 152 -14.85 9.72 -1.07
CA GLU A 152 -15.50 11.04 -1.15
C GLU A 152 -15.64 11.71 0.22
N ALA A 153 -15.99 10.92 1.25
CA ALA A 153 -16.20 11.46 2.60
C ALA A 153 -14.90 11.76 3.35
N HIS A 154 -13.84 10.95 3.19
CA HIS A 154 -12.73 10.96 4.15
C HIS A 154 -11.33 11.12 3.55
N TRP A 155 -11.10 10.82 2.25
CA TRP A 155 -9.77 10.75 1.68
C TRP A 155 -8.93 12.02 1.89
N HIS A 156 -9.45 13.15 1.44
CA HIS A 156 -8.73 14.42 1.54
C HIS A 156 -8.59 14.92 2.97
N VAL A 157 -9.60 14.69 3.80
CA VAL A 157 -9.58 15.11 5.21
C VAL A 157 -8.51 14.33 5.96
N LEU A 158 -8.49 13.00 5.81
CA LEU A 158 -7.54 12.15 6.53
C LEU A 158 -6.10 12.34 6.04
N THR A 159 -5.85 12.44 4.74
CA THR A 159 -4.49 12.67 4.22
C THR A 159 -3.92 13.99 4.72
N ARG A 160 -4.73 15.06 4.73
CA ARG A 160 -4.33 16.35 5.31
C ARG A 160 -4.09 16.27 6.81
N ALA A 161 -4.97 15.57 7.55
CA ALA A 161 -4.79 15.38 8.99
C ALA A 161 -3.44 14.71 9.28
N ARG A 162 -3.09 13.62 8.57
CA ARG A 162 -1.80 12.94 8.75
C ARG A 162 -0.61 13.85 8.46
N ALA A 163 -0.70 14.70 7.44
CA ALA A 163 0.35 15.67 7.16
C ALA A 163 0.49 16.71 8.29
N ILE A 164 -0.61 17.33 8.70
CA ILE A 164 -0.62 18.43 9.67
C ILE A 164 -0.18 17.95 11.05
N GLU A 165 -0.78 16.89 11.57
CA GLU A 165 -0.52 16.40 12.94
C GLU A 165 0.90 15.85 13.14
N ASN A 166 1.56 15.44 12.05
CA ASN A 166 2.92 14.88 12.07
C ASN A 166 3.99 15.83 11.54
N GLY A 167 3.61 17.00 11.01
CA GLY A 167 4.55 17.94 10.39
C GLY A 167 5.30 17.31 9.21
N ALA A 168 4.64 16.43 8.44
CA ALA A 168 5.25 15.65 7.37
C ALA A 168 4.51 15.83 6.04
N TRP A 169 5.21 15.56 4.95
CA TRP A 169 4.59 15.47 3.63
C TRP A 169 3.83 14.15 3.47
N VAL A 170 2.74 14.16 2.69
CA VAL A 170 2.00 12.93 2.34
C VAL A 170 1.96 12.76 0.83
N ILE A 171 2.40 11.59 0.35
CA ILE A 171 2.19 11.13 -1.03
C ILE A 171 1.18 9.98 -1.01
N ALA A 172 0.09 10.14 -1.75
CA ALA A 172 -1.04 9.22 -1.66
C ALA A 172 -1.57 8.89 -3.06
N ALA A 173 -0.95 7.91 -3.71
CA ALA A 173 -1.42 7.38 -4.99
C ALA A 173 -2.63 6.48 -4.76
N ALA A 174 -3.78 6.82 -5.33
CA ALA A 174 -5.01 6.07 -5.18
C ALA A 174 -5.53 5.54 -6.52
N GLN A 175 -6.17 4.35 -6.48
CA GLN A 175 -6.96 3.84 -7.60
C GLN A 175 -8.07 4.82 -7.93
N GLY A 176 -8.41 4.93 -9.21
CA GLY A 176 -9.48 5.80 -9.69
C GLY A 176 -10.18 5.22 -10.91
N GLY A 177 -11.39 5.71 -11.20
CA GLY A 177 -12.20 5.21 -12.31
C GLY A 177 -13.03 3.98 -11.93
N LEU A 178 -13.65 3.38 -12.95
CA LEU A 178 -14.42 2.14 -12.81
C LEU A 178 -13.53 0.96 -13.16
N HIS A 179 -13.38 0.02 -12.23
CA HIS A 179 -12.62 -1.20 -12.42
C HIS A 179 -13.47 -2.31 -13.04
N GLU A 180 -12.82 -3.32 -13.65
CA GLU A 180 -13.51 -4.45 -14.30
C GLU A 180 -14.44 -5.23 -13.35
N ASP A 181 -14.15 -5.24 -12.05
CA ASP A 181 -14.97 -5.86 -11.02
C ASP A 181 -16.15 -4.99 -10.53
N GLY A 182 -16.37 -3.82 -11.16
CA GLY A 182 -17.46 -2.90 -10.89
C GLY A 182 -17.26 -1.94 -9.72
N ARG A 183 -16.04 -1.83 -9.22
CA ARG A 183 -15.65 -0.87 -8.17
C ARG A 183 -15.16 0.44 -8.74
#